data_dd69eb6c719a617e32ca050840cf8295
#
_entry.id   dd69eb6c719a617e32ca050840cf8295
#
_cell.length_a   1.000
_cell.length_b   1.000
_cell.length_c   1.000
_cell.angle_alpha   90.00
_cell.angle_beta   90.00
_cell.angle_gamma   90.00
#
_symmetry.space_group_name_H-M   'P 1'
#
loop_
_entity.id
_entity.type
_entity.pdbx_description
1 polymer ?
#
loop_
_entity_poly.entity_id
_entity_poly.type
_entity_poly.pdbx_seq_one_letter_code
_entity_poly.pdbx_strand_id
1 'polypeptide(L)'
;MSILEQDVTTAGDLAEKVLEQEAEIERLTERLRAWEEQFESTPTRDAPFTTGSGLDVKPLYTPLDIRGKEGYAEALGFPGEYPFTRGPYSTMYRTHLWTMRQFAGFATAEETNERYKYLLAHGTTGLSVAFDFPTLMGYDSDHPRSLGEVGVCGVAISSLADMETLFEGIPLDEVSVSMTINGPAIILFCFYLAAAERQGVPFEKLRGTVQNDILKEYQAQHAWVFPPEPALRCIVDMFEWCSEHAPKYNPISISGYHIREAGATAAQELAFTLKNGFEYVERAVAGGLDINRFAPRLSFFF
;
A
#
# COMPACT_ATOMS: atom_id res chain seq x y z
N MET A 1 -34.64 15.61 6.84
CA MET A 1 -34.49 16.66 7.89
C MET A 1 -33.02 16.95 8.01
N SER A 2 -32.64 18.15 7.63
CA SER A 2 -31.26 18.60 7.52
C SER A 2 -30.62 18.69 8.90
N ILE A 3 -29.38 18.15 9.02
CA ILE A 3 -28.49 18.28 10.20
C ILE A 3 -27.98 19.76 10.34
N LEU A 4 -28.44 20.66 9.49
CA LEU A 4 -27.94 22.04 9.38
C LEU A 4 -28.82 23.08 10.11
N GLU A 5 -29.81 22.68 10.88
CA GLU A 5 -30.61 23.61 11.72
C GLU A 5 -30.23 23.41 13.21
N GLN A 6 -29.01 23.74 13.60
CA GLN A 6 -28.71 24.02 15.01
C GLN A 6 -27.63 25.08 15.13
N ASP A 7 -28.02 26.16 15.79
CA ASP A 7 -27.25 27.20 16.45
C ASP A 7 -26.45 28.19 15.58
N VAL A 8 -27.09 29.32 15.31
CA VAL A 8 -26.39 30.58 15.11
C VAL A 8 -25.77 30.96 16.46
N THR A 9 -24.54 30.48 16.70
CA THR A 9 -23.75 30.83 17.88
C THR A 9 -23.48 32.33 17.83
N THR A 10 -23.93 33.10 18.82
CA THR A 10 -23.68 34.53 18.87
C THR A 10 -22.22 34.81 19.16
N ALA A 11 -21.73 36.04 18.86
CA ALA A 11 -20.36 36.43 19.18
C ALA A 11 -20.07 36.33 20.70
N GLY A 12 -21.11 36.52 21.55
CA GLY A 12 -21.03 36.32 22.99
C GLY A 12 -20.79 34.88 23.39
N ASP A 13 -21.52 33.96 22.79
CA ASP A 13 -21.37 32.51 23.05
C ASP A 13 -19.99 31.99 22.59
N LEU A 14 -19.44 32.57 21.52
CA LEU A 14 -18.08 32.24 21.06
C LEU A 14 -17.03 32.75 22.04
N ALA A 15 -17.17 33.98 22.56
CA ALA A 15 -16.25 34.51 23.54
C ALA A 15 -16.26 33.71 24.86
N GLU A 16 -17.43 33.26 25.31
CA GLU A 16 -17.58 32.42 26.50
C GLU A 16 -16.88 31.08 26.29
N LYS A 17 -17.10 30.42 25.14
CA LYS A 17 -16.42 29.15 24.79
C LYS A 17 -14.90 29.30 24.70
N VAL A 18 -14.39 30.42 24.21
CA VAL A 18 -12.93 30.67 24.18
C VAL A 18 -12.37 30.78 25.60
N LEU A 19 -13.03 31.51 26.50
CA LEU A 19 -12.62 31.62 27.90
C LEU A 19 -12.66 30.25 28.62
N GLU A 20 -13.69 29.45 28.37
CA GLU A 20 -13.75 28.09 28.93
C GLU A 20 -12.60 27.21 28.43
N GLN A 21 -12.24 27.30 27.14
CA GLN A 21 -11.10 26.57 26.59
C GLN A 21 -9.77 27.03 27.13
N GLU A 22 -9.58 28.33 27.34
CA GLU A 22 -8.37 28.86 27.95
C GLU A 22 -8.23 28.38 29.41
N ALA A 23 -9.31 28.40 30.18
CA ALA A 23 -9.30 27.88 31.57
C ALA A 23 -9.02 26.37 31.62
N GLU A 24 -9.57 25.60 30.67
CA GLU A 24 -9.29 24.14 30.56
C GLU A 24 -7.82 23.88 30.21
N ILE A 25 -7.24 24.66 29.30
CA ILE A 25 -5.83 24.56 28.93
C ILE A 25 -4.93 24.86 30.14
N GLU A 26 -5.24 25.91 30.93
CA GLU A 26 -4.50 26.24 32.14
C GLU A 26 -4.58 25.10 33.16
N ARG A 27 -5.77 24.59 33.43
CA ARG A 27 -6.00 23.46 34.30
C ARG A 27 -5.25 22.20 33.86
N LEU A 28 -5.27 21.90 32.58
CA LEU A 28 -4.50 20.75 32.03
C LEU A 28 -2.99 20.94 32.20
N THR A 29 -2.51 22.16 32.02
CA THR A 29 -1.09 22.50 32.17
C THR A 29 -0.63 22.29 33.61
N GLU A 30 -1.40 22.74 34.60
CA GLU A 30 -1.10 22.55 36.01
C GLU A 30 -1.13 21.08 36.43
N ARG A 31 -2.15 20.36 35.97
CA ARG A 31 -2.25 18.90 36.21
C ARG A 31 -1.10 18.13 35.57
N LEU A 32 -0.67 18.52 34.38
CA LEU A 32 0.47 17.88 33.72
C LEU A 32 1.74 18.08 34.53
N ARG A 33 2.02 19.29 35.01
CA ARG A 33 3.20 19.56 35.85
C ARG A 33 3.21 18.73 37.13
N ALA A 34 2.07 18.67 37.82
CA ALA A 34 1.96 17.84 39.03
C ALA A 34 2.17 16.35 38.75
N TRP A 35 1.69 15.88 37.60
CA TRP A 35 1.91 14.52 37.16
C TRP A 35 3.37 14.25 36.79
N GLU A 36 4.03 15.17 36.10
CA GLU A 36 5.45 15.08 35.73
C GLU A 36 6.34 14.99 36.99
N GLU A 37 6.08 15.83 38.01
CA GLU A 37 6.79 15.78 39.29
C GLU A 37 6.63 14.41 39.96
N GLN A 38 5.41 13.87 39.99
CA GLN A 38 5.14 12.53 40.53
C GLN A 38 5.83 11.44 39.71
N PHE A 39 5.80 11.53 38.40
CA PHE A 39 6.44 10.58 37.50
C PHE A 39 7.96 10.57 37.69
N GLU A 40 8.60 11.73 37.74
CA GLU A 40 10.05 11.86 37.96
C GLU A 40 10.49 11.31 39.31
N SER A 41 9.64 11.43 40.34
CA SER A 41 9.90 10.89 41.68
C SER A 41 9.71 9.36 41.78
N THR A 42 9.09 8.74 40.76
CA THR A 42 8.77 7.31 40.76
C THR A 42 9.84 6.53 39.96
N PRO A 43 10.49 5.51 40.56
CA PRO A 43 11.47 4.72 39.85
C PRO A 43 10.85 4.01 38.62
N THR A 44 11.48 4.15 37.48
CA THR A 44 11.13 3.39 36.27
C THR A 44 12.13 2.25 36.06
N ARG A 45 11.76 1.26 35.25
CA ARG A 45 12.68 0.19 34.85
C ARG A 45 13.84 0.76 34.04
N ASP A 46 15.01 0.16 34.15
CA ASP A 46 16.18 0.49 33.33
C ASP A 46 16.03 -0.10 31.93
N ALA A 47 15.41 0.68 31.03
CA ALA A 47 15.19 0.31 29.64
C ALA A 47 15.06 1.54 28.76
N PRO A 48 15.50 1.51 27.49
CA PRO A 48 15.26 2.62 26.57
C PRO A 48 13.77 2.70 26.21
N PHE A 49 13.19 3.89 26.36
CA PHE A 49 11.83 4.18 25.92
C PHE A 49 11.85 4.86 24.55
N THR A 50 12.23 4.08 23.56
CA THR A 50 12.37 4.54 22.17
C THR A 50 11.57 3.64 21.22
N THR A 51 11.20 4.19 20.06
CA THR A 51 10.67 3.39 18.95
C THR A 51 11.77 2.47 18.39
N GLY A 52 11.39 1.48 17.58
CA GLY A 52 12.34 0.66 16.85
C GLY A 52 13.24 1.46 15.86
N SER A 53 12.91 2.71 15.59
CA SER A 53 13.71 3.65 14.78
C SER A 53 14.59 4.59 15.62
N GLY A 54 14.65 4.40 16.93
CA GLY A 54 15.47 5.20 17.84
C GLY A 54 14.90 6.58 18.19
N LEU A 55 13.62 6.83 17.94
CA LEU A 55 12.96 8.07 18.37
C LEU A 55 12.48 7.91 19.80
N ASP A 56 12.74 8.93 20.64
CA ASP A 56 12.27 8.94 22.01
C ASP A 56 10.74 8.97 22.09
N VAL A 57 10.20 8.20 23.01
CA VAL A 57 8.75 8.15 23.30
C VAL A 57 8.51 8.82 24.64
N LYS A 58 7.68 9.86 24.66
CA LYS A 58 7.30 10.53 25.91
C LYS A 58 6.47 9.58 26.78
N PRO A 59 6.57 9.69 28.11
CA PRO A 59 5.76 8.88 29.03
C PRO A 59 4.26 9.18 28.94
N LEU A 60 3.91 10.39 28.48
CA LEU A 60 2.52 10.82 28.28
C LEU A 60 2.43 11.82 27.13
N TYR A 61 1.43 11.68 26.28
CA TYR A 61 1.02 12.66 25.26
C TYR A 61 -0.32 13.26 25.65
N THR A 62 -0.45 14.58 25.52
CA THR A 62 -1.63 15.35 25.89
C THR A 62 -2.05 16.28 24.75
N PRO A 63 -3.24 16.92 24.81
CA PRO A 63 -3.61 17.95 23.86
C PRO A 63 -2.60 19.11 23.76
N LEU A 64 -1.77 19.33 24.78
CA LEU A 64 -0.74 20.38 24.78
C LEU A 64 0.42 20.08 23.80
N ASP A 65 0.63 18.81 23.45
CA ASP A 65 1.66 18.40 22.49
C ASP A 65 1.35 18.83 21.04
N ILE A 66 0.10 19.15 20.76
CA ILE A 66 -0.34 19.67 19.45
C ILE A 66 -0.57 21.19 19.46
N ARG A 67 -0.24 21.85 20.58
CA ARG A 67 -0.40 23.29 20.74
C ARG A 67 0.56 24.06 19.80
N GLY A 68 0.04 25.08 19.11
CA GLY A 68 0.83 25.89 18.16
C GLY A 68 1.02 25.28 16.78
N LYS A 69 0.42 24.12 16.51
CA LYS A 69 0.25 23.63 15.14
C LYS A 69 -0.90 24.38 14.46
N GLU A 70 -0.81 24.51 13.15
CA GLU A 70 -1.85 25.11 12.32
C GLU A 70 -3.23 24.58 12.67
N GLY A 71 -4.26 25.32 12.32
CA GLY A 71 -5.64 25.00 12.66
C GLY A 71 -6.05 23.59 12.21
N TYR A 72 -7.13 23.08 12.81
CA TYR A 72 -7.63 21.72 12.53
C TYR A 72 -7.82 21.44 11.03
N ALA A 73 -8.38 22.40 10.30
CA ALA A 73 -8.65 22.25 8.89
C ALA A 73 -7.37 22.17 8.04
N GLU A 74 -6.36 22.96 8.38
CA GLU A 74 -5.07 23.04 7.67
C GLU A 74 -4.15 21.87 8.01
N ALA A 75 -4.11 21.48 9.29
CA ALA A 75 -3.21 20.42 9.77
C ALA A 75 -3.75 19.01 9.51
N LEU A 76 -5.05 18.81 9.64
CA LEU A 76 -5.69 17.49 9.51
C LEU A 76 -6.57 17.37 8.26
N GLY A 77 -7.26 18.43 7.85
CA GLY A 77 -8.25 18.40 6.78
C GLY A 77 -9.48 17.54 7.10
N PHE A 78 -10.34 17.37 6.11
CA PHE A 78 -11.48 16.47 6.17
C PHE A 78 -11.19 15.19 5.34
N PRO A 79 -11.91 14.06 5.60
CA PRO A 79 -11.74 12.86 4.78
C PRO A 79 -11.99 13.16 3.29
N GLY A 80 -11.05 12.75 2.44
CA GLY A 80 -11.11 13.00 1.00
C GLY A 80 -10.48 14.31 0.53
N GLU A 81 -9.95 15.13 1.45
CA GLU A 81 -9.31 16.40 1.16
C GLU A 81 -7.84 16.41 1.58
N TYR A 82 -7.02 17.21 0.89
CA TYR A 82 -5.63 17.45 1.28
C TYR A 82 -5.58 17.99 2.72
N PRO A 83 -4.65 17.52 3.57
CA PRO A 83 -3.49 16.65 3.33
C PRO A 83 -3.79 15.13 3.42
N PHE A 84 -5.02 14.68 3.33
CA PHE A 84 -5.46 13.28 3.34
C PHE A 84 -5.10 12.48 4.61
N THR A 85 -4.82 13.15 5.70
CA THR A 85 -4.47 12.50 6.98
C THR A 85 -5.61 11.63 7.53
N ARG A 86 -6.85 11.92 7.11
CA ARG A 86 -8.07 11.20 7.50
C ARG A 86 -8.57 10.26 6.42
N GLY A 87 -7.75 10.02 5.40
CA GLY A 87 -8.01 9.09 4.30
C GLY A 87 -8.44 9.75 2.99
N PRO A 88 -8.36 9.01 1.87
CA PRO A 88 -8.51 9.54 0.53
C PRO A 88 -9.98 9.71 0.08
N TYR A 89 -10.96 9.25 0.85
CA TYR A 89 -12.39 9.30 0.47
C TYR A 89 -13.23 10.01 1.52
N SER A 90 -14.21 10.79 1.10
CA SER A 90 -15.10 11.54 2.00
C SER A 90 -15.89 10.66 2.96
N THR A 91 -16.27 9.46 2.53
CA THR A 91 -17.03 8.50 3.32
C THR A 91 -16.17 7.41 3.95
N MET A 92 -14.91 7.29 3.53
CA MET A 92 -13.99 6.23 3.93
C MET A 92 -14.67 4.84 3.93
N TYR A 93 -14.60 4.11 5.02
CA TYR A 93 -15.14 2.76 5.12
C TYR A 93 -16.66 2.68 5.33
N ARG A 94 -17.38 3.80 5.28
CA ARG A 94 -18.86 3.81 5.34
C ARG A 94 -19.52 3.42 4.02
N THR A 95 -18.83 3.67 2.88
CA THR A 95 -19.33 3.24 1.56
C THR A 95 -18.82 1.85 1.21
N HIS A 96 -17.51 1.64 1.34
CA HIS A 96 -16.87 0.35 1.05
C HIS A 96 -15.88 0.01 2.17
N LEU A 97 -15.94 -1.22 2.62
CA LEU A 97 -14.92 -1.75 3.51
C LEU A 97 -13.60 -1.93 2.75
N TRP A 98 -12.51 -2.05 3.50
CA TRP A 98 -11.22 -2.44 2.94
C TRP A 98 -11.31 -3.81 2.25
N THR A 99 -10.47 -4.03 1.26
CA THR A 99 -10.37 -5.34 0.61
C THR A 99 -9.74 -6.35 1.57
N MET A 100 -10.47 -7.42 1.88
CA MET A 100 -9.91 -8.57 2.59
C MET A 100 -9.14 -9.42 1.61
N ARG A 101 -7.82 -9.52 1.83
CA ARG A 101 -6.89 -10.16 0.89
C ARG A 101 -5.88 -10.99 1.66
N GLN A 102 -5.75 -12.26 1.27
CA GLN A 102 -4.71 -13.14 1.78
C GLN A 102 -3.67 -13.39 0.68
N PHE A 103 -2.40 -13.33 1.04
CA PHE A 103 -1.30 -13.74 0.19
C PHE A 103 -1.29 -15.26 0.12
N ALA A 104 -1.53 -15.83 -1.03
CA ALA A 104 -1.66 -17.27 -1.21
C ALA A 104 -1.15 -17.72 -2.58
N GLY A 105 -0.54 -18.88 -2.59
CA GLY A 105 -0.01 -19.57 -3.76
C GLY A 105 0.90 -20.70 -3.30
N PHE A 106 0.76 -21.86 -3.90
CA PHE A 106 1.60 -23.04 -3.62
C PHE A 106 1.42 -24.07 -4.72
N ALA A 107 2.41 -24.90 -4.90
CA ALA A 107 2.38 -26.04 -5.82
C ALA A 107 1.96 -25.66 -7.25
N THR A 108 0.87 -26.22 -7.75
CA THR A 108 0.40 -26.03 -9.12
C THR A 108 -0.65 -24.91 -9.22
N ALA A 109 -0.95 -24.51 -10.45
CA ALA A 109 -2.00 -23.55 -10.73
C ALA A 109 -3.38 -24.08 -10.30
N GLU A 110 -3.65 -25.38 -10.48
CA GLU A 110 -4.89 -26.06 -10.09
C GLU A 110 -5.10 -25.99 -8.57
N GLU A 111 -4.10 -26.39 -7.78
CA GLU A 111 -4.20 -26.43 -6.33
C GLU A 111 -4.36 -25.00 -5.76
N THR A 112 -3.68 -24.04 -6.35
CA THR A 112 -3.83 -22.63 -5.96
C THR A 112 -5.19 -22.07 -6.38
N ASN A 113 -5.73 -22.44 -7.53
CA ASN A 113 -7.08 -22.08 -7.96
C ASN A 113 -8.15 -22.57 -6.98
N GLU A 114 -8.06 -23.83 -6.54
CA GLU A 114 -8.95 -24.38 -5.51
C GLU A 114 -8.87 -23.57 -4.21
N ARG A 115 -7.67 -23.21 -3.80
CA ARG A 115 -7.45 -22.35 -2.64
C ARG A 115 -8.09 -20.98 -2.80
N TYR A 116 -7.99 -20.36 -3.96
CA TYR A 116 -8.61 -19.05 -4.23
C TYR A 116 -10.14 -19.13 -4.18
N LYS A 117 -10.74 -20.15 -4.79
CA LYS A 117 -12.17 -20.40 -4.71
C LYS A 117 -12.63 -20.59 -3.26
N TYR A 118 -11.86 -21.34 -2.46
CA TYR A 118 -12.12 -21.49 -1.03
C TYR A 118 -12.08 -20.16 -0.29
N LEU A 119 -11.04 -19.34 -0.50
CA LEU A 119 -10.88 -18.04 0.15
C LEU A 119 -12.03 -17.09 -0.19
N LEU A 120 -12.42 -17.01 -1.46
CA LEU A 120 -13.54 -16.19 -1.92
C LEU A 120 -14.85 -16.62 -1.27
N ALA A 121 -15.11 -17.93 -1.17
CA ALA A 121 -16.29 -18.47 -0.50
C ALA A 121 -16.31 -18.20 1.02
N HIS A 122 -15.16 -17.85 1.63
CA HIS A 122 -15.02 -17.58 3.07
C HIS A 122 -14.77 -16.10 3.40
N GLY A 123 -15.16 -15.18 2.51
CA GLY A 123 -15.21 -13.75 2.81
C GLY A 123 -13.99 -12.94 2.37
N THR A 124 -13.02 -13.55 1.68
CA THR A 124 -11.98 -12.82 0.97
C THR A 124 -12.59 -12.06 -0.21
N THR A 125 -12.24 -10.78 -0.36
CA THR A 125 -12.81 -9.88 -1.39
C THR A 125 -11.82 -9.49 -2.48
N GLY A 126 -10.60 -9.98 -2.41
CA GLY A 126 -9.55 -9.81 -3.40
C GLY A 126 -8.48 -10.87 -3.24
N LEU A 127 -7.75 -11.16 -4.30
CA LEU A 127 -6.69 -12.16 -4.34
C LEU A 127 -5.31 -11.52 -4.35
N SER A 128 -4.34 -12.19 -3.75
CA SER A 128 -2.92 -11.83 -3.80
C SER A 128 -2.11 -13.07 -4.12
N VAL A 129 -1.46 -13.06 -5.28
CA VAL A 129 -0.73 -14.23 -5.81
C VAL A 129 0.67 -14.27 -5.22
N ALA A 130 1.00 -15.37 -4.55
CA ALA A 130 2.35 -15.76 -4.20
C ALA A 130 2.92 -16.64 -5.33
N PHE A 131 3.95 -16.15 -6.03
CA PHE A 131 4.66 -16.92 -7.05
C PHE A 131 5.86 -17.65 -6.44
N ASP A 132 6.21 -18.80 -6.99
CA ASP A 132 7.41 -19.54 -6.58
C ASP A 132 8.71 -18.86 -7.03
N PHE A 133 9.83 -19.31 -6.48
CA PHE A 133 11.13 -18.70 -6.82
C PHE A 133 11.49 -18.82 -8.30
N PRO A 134 11.30 -19.95 -8.99
CA PRO A 134 11.53 -20.00 -10.44
C PRO A 134 10.77 -18.90 -11.19
N THR A 135 9.47 -18.75 -10.94
CA THR A 135 8.64 -17.71 -11.57
C THR A 135 9.16 -16.30 -11.22
N LEU A 136 9.52 -16.02 -9.96
CA LEU A 136 10.07 -14.73 -9.53
C LEU A 136 11.39 -14.39 -10.23
N MET A 137 12.19 -15.41 -10.53
CA MET A 137 13.51 -15.26 -11.17
C MET A 137 13.44 -15.38 -12.71
N GLY A 138 12.24 -15.55 -13.28
CA GLY A 138 12.02 -15.66 -14.72
C GLY A 138 12.51 -17.00 -15.32
N TYR A 139 12.45 -18.07 -14.54
CA TYR A 139 12.72 -19.43 -14.99
C TYR A 139 11.44 -20.24 -15.13
N ASP A 140 11.39 -21.07 -16.17
CA ASP A 140 10.36 -22.08 -16.30
C ASP A 140 10.59 -23.24 -15.30
N SER A 141 9.55 -23.99 -14.99
CA SER A 141 9.60 -25.07 -14.00
C SER A 141 10.54 -26.22 -14.38
N ASP A 142 10.80 -26.43 -15.67
CA ASP A 142 11.71 -27.45 -16.19
C ASP A 142 13.17 -26.98 -16.31
N HIS A 143 13.45 -25.73 -16.00
CA HIS A 143 14.80 -25.21 -16.03
C HIS A 143 15.68 -25.89 -14.95
N PRO A 144 16.95 -26.24 -15.22
CA PRO A 144 17.80 -26.94 -14.25
C PRO A 144 17.98 -26.24 -12.89
N ARG A 145 17.91 -24.91 -12.86
CA ARG A 145 17.96 -24.12 -11.61
C ARG A 145 16.68 -24.15 -10.79
N SER A 146 15.57 -24.62 -11.38
CA SER A 146 14.27 -24.69 -10.72
C SER A 146 14.11 -25.97 -9.89
N LEU A 147 15.05 -26.91 -10.01
CA LEU A 147 14.98 -28.18 -9.30
C LEU A 147 14.91 -28.01 -7.78
N GLY A 148 13.86 -28.49 -7.18
CA GLY A 148 13.61 -28.42 -5.72
C GLY A 148 12.91 -27.14 -5.24
N GLU A 149 12.68 -26.15 -6.13
CA GLU A 149 12.06 -24.87 -5.78
C GLU A 149 10.66 -24.69 -6.38
N VAL A 150 10.27 -25.52 -7.35
CA VAL A 150 8.99 -25.42 -8.05
C VAL A 150 7.83 -25.62 -7.08
N GLY A 151 6.94 -24.64 -6.98
CA GLY A 151 5.73 -24.69 -6.16
C GLY A 151 5.97 -24.65 -4.64
N VAL A 152 7.20 -24.44 -4.15
CA VAL A 152 7.54 -24.49 -2.72
C VAL A 152 7.11 -23.21 -1.97
N CYS A 153 7.50 -22.04 -2.47
CA CYS A 153 7.22 -20.73 -1.82
C CYS A 153 6.04 -19.98 -2.42
N GLY A 154 5.42 -20.55 -3.45
CA GLY A 154 4.33 -19.94 -4.19
C GLY A 154 3.89 -20.85 -5.32
N VAL A 155 2.98 -20.37 -6.16
CA VAL A 155 2.50 -21.08 -7.33
C VAL A 155 3.49 -20.99 -8.49
N ALA A 156 3.72 -22.09 -9.17
CA ALA A 156 4.52 -22.15 -10.38
C ALA A 156 3.69 -21.70 -11.59
N ILE A 157 4.12 -20.65 -12.27
CA ILE A 157 3.50 -20.12 -13.50
C ILE A 157 4.57 -19.97 -14.58
N SER A 158 4.66 -20.94 -15.46
CA SER A 158 5.63 -20.95 -16.55
C SER A 158 5.03 -20.53 -17.90
N SER A 159 3.69 -20.58 -18.02
CA SER A 159 3.00 -20.34 -19.29
C SER A 159 1.66 -19.63 -19.11
N LEU A 160 1.10 -19.17 -20.24
CA LEU A 160 -0.26 -18.64 -20.26
C LEU A 160 -1.30 -19.70 -19.82
N ALA A 161 -1.09 -20.96 -20.15
CA ALA A 161 -1.99 -22.03 -19.75
C ALA A 161 -2.07 -22.18 -18.21
N ASP A 162 -0.95 -22.04 -17.51
CA ASP A 162 -0.93 -22.05 -16.04
C ASP A 162 -1.71 -20.85 -15.47
N MET A 163 -1.56 -19.67 -16.08
CA MET A 163 -2.28 -18.46 -15.65
C MET A 163 -3.80 -18.60 -15.89
N GLU A 164 -4.20 -19.19 -17.00
CA GLU A 164 -5.60 -19.50 -17.29
C GLU A 164 -6.19 -20.47 -16.26
N THR A 165 -5.46 -21.54 -15.96
CA THR A 165 -5.83 -22.51 -14.94
C THR A 165 -5.93 -21.85 -13.55
N LEU A 166 -4.95 -20.98 -13.22
CA LEU A 166 -4.94 -20.26 -11.94
C LEU A 166 -6.23 -19.46 -11.72
N PHE A 167 -6.76 -18.83 -12.76
CA PHE A 167 -7.96 -17.98 -12.67
C PHE A 167 -9.23 -18.61 -13.24
N GLU A 168 -9.22 -19.92 -13.56
CA GLU A 168 -10.39 -20.60 -14.06
C GLU A 168 -11.58 -20.51 -13.10
N GLY A 169 -12.71 -19.98 -13.59
CA GLY A 169 -13.95 -19.81 -12.82
C GLY A 169 -13.91 -18.73 -11.74
N ILE A 170 -12.90 -17.85 -11.75
CA ILE A 170 -12.81 -16.67 -10.89
C ILE A 170 -13.27 -15.44 -11.68
N PRO A 171 -14.28 -14.68 -11.21
CA PRO A 171 -14.81 -13.52 -11.93
C PRO A 171 -13.84 -12.33 -11.82
N LEU A 172 -12.96 -12.16 -12.81
CA LEU A 172 -11.89 -11.13 -12.80
C LEU A 172 -12.42 -9.70 -12.94
N ASP A 173 -13.66 -9.51 -13.34
CA ASP A 173 -14.33 -8.19 -13.35
C ASP A 173 -14.91 -7.80 -11.96
N GLU A 174 -15.06 -8.74 -11.06
CA GLU A 174 -15.56 -8.53 -9.70
C GLU A 174 -14.45 -8.59 -8.64
N VAL A 175 -13.50 -9.51 -8.80
CA VAL A 175 -12.41 -9.76 -7.84
C VAL A 175 -11.16 -9.00 -8.25
N SER A 176 -10.62 -8.18 -7.34
CA SER A 176 -9.33 -7.53 -7.58
C SER A 176 -8.18 -8.50 -7.35
N VAL A 177 -7.18 -8.50 -8.25
CA VAL A 177 -6.03 -9.40 -8.20
C VAL A 177 -4.75 -8.62 -8.02
N SER A 178 -4.03 -8.88 -6.92
CA SER A 178 -2.67 -8.40 -6.74
C SER A 178 -1.65 -9.49 -7.06
N MET A 179 -0.56 -9.12 -7.69
CA MET A 179 0.53 -10.02 -8.06
C MET A 179 1.84 -9.51 -7.49
N THR A 180 2.47 -10.32 -6.62
CA THR A 180 3.74 -9.98 -5.98
C THR A 180 4.87 -10.44 -6.88
N ILE A 181 5.06 -9.74 -7.98
CA ILE A 181 6.04 -10.04 -9.03
C ILE A 181 6.76 -8.76 -9.46
N ASN A 182 8.07 -8.84 -9.74
CA ASN A 182 8.92 -7.69 -10.05
C ASN A 182 9.69 -7.86 -11.37
N GLY A 183 10.79 -8.60 -11.39
CA GLY A 183 11.59 -8.76 -12.61
C GLY A 183 10.78 -9.20 -13.83
N PRO A 184 10.05 -10.31 -13.79
CA PRO A 184 9.21 -10.78 -14.89
C PRO A 184 7.78 -10.21 -14.87
N ALA A 185 7.52 -9.11 -14.14
CA ALA A 185 6.17 -8.56 -13.95
C ALA A 185 5.42 -8.30 -15.24
N ILE A 186 6.09 -7.74 -16.26
CA ILE A 186 5.47 -7.46 -17.55
C ILE A 186 4.95 -8.73 -18.24
N ILE A 187 5.68 -9.85 -18.12
CA ILE A 187 5.29 -11.13 -18.71
C ILE A 187 4.07 -11.70 -17.99
N LEU A 188 4.12 -11.79 -16.65
CA LEU A 188 3.02 -12.31 -15.84
C LEU A 188 1.76 -11.44 -15.97
N PHE A 189 1.93 -10.13 -16.09
CA PHE A 189 0.82 -9.22 -16.34
C PHE A 189 0.20 -9.45 -17.72
N CYS A 190 1.00 -9.66 -18.77
CA CYS A 190 0.48 -10.05 -20.08
C CYS A 190 -0.26 -11.39 -20.05
N PHE A 191 0.21 -12.38 -19.31
CA PHE A 191 -0.52 -13.64 -19.11
C PHE A 191 -1.86 -13.41 -18.42
N TYR A 192 -1.88 -12.56 -17.37
CA TYR A 192 -3.11 -12.19 -16.69
C TYR A 192 -4.12 -11.48 -17.59
N LEU A 193 -3.66 -10.56 -18.43
CA LEU A 193 -4.50 -9.86 -19.41
C LEU A 193 -5.07 -10.84 -20.44
N ALA A 194 -4.24 -11.74 -20.98
CA ALA A 194 -4.68 -12.75 -21.94
C ALA A 194 -5.68 -13.73 -21.32
N ALA A 195 -5.48 -14.14 -20.07
CA ALA A 195 -6.44 -14.98 -19.35
C ALA A 195 -7.79 -14.25 -19.14
N ALA A 196 -7.76 -12.96 -18.80
CA ALA A 196 -8.96 -12.13 -18.67
C ALA A 196 -9.69 -11.97 -20.01
N GLU A 197 -8.96 -11.71 -21.10
CA GLU A 197 -9.52 -11.61 -22.46
C GLU A 197 -10.22 -12.92 -22.89
N ARG A 198 -9.62 -14.09 -22.60
CA ARG A 198 -10.23 -15.38 -22.86
C ARG A 198 -11.48 -15.66 -22.03
N GLN A 199 -11.57 -15.09 -20.85
CA GLN A 199 -12.79 -15.10 -20.03
C GLN A 199 -13.84 -14.07 -20.53
N GLY A 200 -13.52 -13.26 -21.53
CA GLY A 200 -14.41 -12.20 -22.04
C GLY A 200 -14.51 -10.99 -21.11
N VAL A 201 -13.53 -10.79 -20.23
CA VAL A 201 -13.50 -9.67 -19.28
C VAL A 201 -12.81 -8.47 -19.94
N PRO A 202 -13.50 -7.32 -20.09
CA PRO A 202 -12.89 -6.11 -20.61
C PRO A 202 -11.81 -5.56 -19.66
N PHE A 203 -10.68 -5.10 -20.21
CA PHE A 203 -9.54 -4.62 -19.42
C PHE A 203 -9.90 -3.45 -18.50
N GLU A 204 -10.82 -2.58 -18.90
CA GLU A 204 -11.31 -1.45 -18.11
C GLU A 204 -12.02 -1.86 -16.81
N LYS A 205 -12.43 -3.11 -16.70
CA LYS A 205 -13.01 -3.67 -15.48
C LYS A 205 -11.98 -4.24 -14.53
N LEU A 206 -10.79 -4.61 -15.02
CA LEU A 206 -9.76 -5.22 -14.20
C LEU A 206 -9.31 -4.27 -13.09
N ARG A 207 -9.19 -4.83 -11.88
CA ARG A 207 -8.73 -4.14 -10.68
C ARG A 207 -7.68 -4.97 -9.97
N GLY A 208 -6.70 -4.33 -9.43
CA GLY A 208 -5.63 -5.01 -8.72
C GLY A 208 -4.35 -4.21 -8.74
N THR A 209 -3.26 -4.89 -8.45
CA THR A 209 -1.94 -4.27 -8.38
C THR A 209 -0.89 -5.29 -8.79
N VAL A 210 0.03 -4.93 -9.64
CA VAL A 210 1.28 -5.66 -9.81
C VAL A 210 2.37 -4.94 -9.01
N GLN A 211 3.23 -5.67 -8.28
CA GLN A 211 4.26 -5.02 -7.46
C GLN A 211 5.24 -4.25 -8.33
N ASN A 212 5.90 -4.89 -9.28
CA ASN A 212 6.63 -4.23 -10.36
C ASN A 212 7.63 -3.16 -9.90
N ASP A 213 8.19 -3.31 -8.70
CA ASP A 213 9.16 -2.39 -8.11
C ASP A 213 10.57 -2.97 -8.22
N ILE A 214 11.26 -2.61 -9.31
CA ILE A 214 12.60 -3.16 -9.57
C ILE A 214 13.68 -2.49 -8.71
N LEU A 215 13.51 -1.23 -8.32
CA LEU A 215 14.55 -0.52 -7.56
C LEU A 215 14.75 -1.16 -6.19
N LYS A 216 13.67 -1.55 -5.50
CA LYS A 216 13.80 -2.24 -4.21
C LYS A 216 14.42 -3.64 -4.35
N GLU A 217 14.34 -4.26 -5.52
CA GLU A 217 15.01 -5.53 -5.78
C GLU A 217 16.54 -5.37 -5.74
N TYR A 218 17.06 -4.28 -6.29
CA TYR A 218 18.49 -3.97 -6.20
C TYR A 218 18.94 -3.50 -4.82
N GLN A 219 18.01 -2.97 -4.02
CA GLN A 219 18.31 -2.44 -2.69
C GLN A 219 18.20 -3.49 -1.58
N ALA A 220 17.19 -4.38 -1.64
CA ALA A 220 16.80 -5.20 -0.50
C ALA A 220 16.43 -6.66 -0.81
N GLN A 221 15.62 -6.95 -1.85
CA GLN A 221 15.06 -8.29 -2.05
C GLN A 221 15.89 -9.18 -2.97
N HIS A 222 16.63 -8.60 -3.92
CA HIS A 222 17.58 -9.27 -4.81
C HIS A 222 17.00 -10.27 -5.83
N ALA A 223 15.76 -10.11 -6.26
CA ALA A 223 15.12 -10.93 -7.30
C ALA A 223 14.93 -10.12 -8.59
N TRP A 224 16.00 -9.87 -9.33
CA TRP A 224 15.98 -9.16 -10.61
C TRP A 224 16.26 -10.09 -11.80
N VAL A 225 15.69 -9.74 -12.95
CA VAL A 225 15.88 -10.47 -14.22
C VAL A 225 16.60 -9.60 -15.24
N PHE A 226 16.23 -8.32 -15.34
CA PHE A 226 16.79 -7.36 -16.28
C PHE A 226 17.71 -6.37 -15.55
N PRO A 227 18.72 -5.79 -16.24
CA PRO A 227 19.44 -4.62 -15.73
C PRO A 227 18.50 -3.45 -15.42
N PRO A 228 18.90 -2.46 -14.58
CA PRO A 228 18.01 -1.38 -14.14
C PRO A 228 17.32 -0.61 -15.26
N GLU A 229 18.07 -0.16 -16.28
CA GLU A 229 17.51 0.66 -17.37
C GLU A 229 16.45 -0.08 -18.22
N PRO A 230 16.69 -1.31 -18.71
CA PRO A 230 15.64 -2.08 -19.36
C PRO A 230 14.42 -2.36 -18.46
N ALA A 231 14.65 -2.63 -17.16
CA ALA A 231 13.57 -2.87 -16.21
C ALA A 231 12.70 -1.62 -16.01
N LEU A 232 13.32 -0.45 -15.84
CA LEU A 232 12.62 0.83 -15.72
C LEU A 232 11.82 1.17 -16.97
N ARG A 233 12.33 0.85 -18.17
CA ARG A 233 11.58 1.01 -19.41
C ARG A 233 10.31 0.17 -19.41
N CYS A 234 10.40 -1.12 -19.05
CA CYS A 234 9.22 -1.99 -18.96
C CYS A 234 8.17 -1.44 -17.98
N ILE A 235 8.59 -0.83 -16.87
CA ILE A 235 7.68 -0.21 -15.90
C ILE A 235 6.96 1.00 -16.52
N VAL A 236 7.67 1.86 -17.25
CA VAL A 236 7.07 3.01 -17.94
C VAL A 236 6.09 2.56 -19.02
N ASP A 237 6.45 1.53 -19.81
CA ASP A 237 5.56 0.95 -20.82
C ASP A 237 4.27 0.41 -20.17
N MET A 238 4.37 -0.21 -18.99
CA MET A 238 3.19 -0.66 -18.24
C MET A 238 2.34 0.51 -17.70
N PHE A 239 2.96 1.61 -17.29
CA PHE A 239 2.22 2.82 -16.86
C PHE A 239 1.42 3.39 -18.02
N GLU A 240 2.04 3.53 -19.20
CA GLU A 240 1.39 4.02 -20.41
C GLU A 240 0.20 3.12 -20.77
N TRP A 241 0.44 1.83 -20.93
CA TRP A 241 -0.58 0.88 -21.33
C TRP A 241 -1.77 0.82 -20.34
N CYS A 242 -1.47 0.73 -19.04
CA CYS A 242 -2.52 0.69 -18.02
C CYS A 242 -3.35 1.98 -17.97
N SER A 243 -2.71 3.14 -18.18
CA SER A 243 -3.41 4.43 -18.20
C SER A 243 -4.43 4.53 -19.34
N GLU A 244 -4.23 3.78 -20.41
CA GLU A 244 -5.10 3.78 -21.59
C GLU A 244 -6.15 2.66 -21.57
N HIS A 245 -5.73 1.44 -21.18
CA HIS A 245 -6.53 0.24 -21.36
C HIS A 245 -7.08 -0.35 -20.07
N ALA A 246 -6.38 -0.17 -18.95
CA ALA A 246 -6.79 -0.71 -17.64
C ALA A 246 -6.75 0.37 -16.53
N PRO A 247 -7.56 1.44 -16.64
CA PRO A 247 -7.44 2.64 -15.81
C PRO A 247 -7.76 2.43 -14.32
N LYS A 248 -8.25 1.25 -13.93
CA LYS A 248 -8.51 0.87 -12.54
C LYS A 248 -7.43 -0.02 -11.95
N TYR A 249 -6.44 -0.43 -12.75
CA TYR A 249 -5.35 -1.27 -12.32
C TYR A 249 -4.16 -0.43 -11.85
N ASN A 250 -3.49 -0.85 -10.78
CA ASN A 250 -2.30 -0.18 -10.28
C ASN A 250 -1.07 -0.87 -10.87
N PRO A 251 -0.34 -0.21 -11.79
CA PRO A 251 0.78 -0.84 -12.51
C PRO A 251 2.05 -0.97 -11.69
N ILE A 252 2.05 -0.46 -10.45
CA ILE A 252 3.16 -0.57 -9.51
C ILE A 252 2.66 -0.53 -8.07
N SER A 253 3.41 -1.19 -7.16
CA SER A 253 3.35 -0.98 -5.71
C SER A 253 4.76 -0.72 -5.21
N ILE A 254 5.08 0.55 -4.98
CA ILE A 254 6.39 1.00 -4.54
C ILE A 254 6.58 0.56 -3.10
N SER A 255 7.60 -0.29 -2.84
CA SER A 255 7.65 -1.11 -1.65
C SER A 255 8.77 -0.68 -0.69
N GLY A 256 8.37 -0.17 0.47
CA GLY A 256 9.23 0.08 1.64
C GLY A 256 9.42 -1.16 2.51
N TYR A 257 8.42 -2.01 2.59
CA TYR A 257 8.41 -3.22 3.44
C TYR A 257 9.71 -4.02 3.37
N HIS A 258 10.23 -4.33 2.19
CA HIS A 258 11.45 -5.11 2.00
C HIS A 258 12.70 -4.39 2.52
N ILE A 259 12.73 -3.06 2.40
CA ILE A 259 13.81 -2.21 2.93
C ILE A 259 13.76 -2.24 4.46
N ARG A 260 12.55 -2.18 5.03
CA ARG A 260 12.32 -2.28 6.48
C ARG A 260 12.76 -3.62 7.03
N GLU A 261 12.36 -4.72 6.40
CA GLU A 261 12.72 -6.08 6.78
C GLU A 261 14.23 -6.34 6.62
N ALA A 262 14.91 -5.66 5.70
CA ALA A 262 16.37 -5.70 5.58
C ALA A 262 17.11 -4.92 6.69
N GLY A 263 16.41 -4.31 7.65
CA GLY A 263 16.96 -3.68 8.84
C GLY A 263 16.95 -2.14 8.83
N ALA A 264 16.28 -1.49 7.86
CA ALA A 264 16.15 -0.04 7.87
C ALA A 264 15.25 0.45 9.00
N THR A 265 15.50 1.68 9.49
CA THR A 265 14.59 2.38 10.38
C THR A 265 13.34 2.83 9.61
N ALA A 266 12.26 3.16 10.30
CA ALA A 266 11.04 3.68 9.64
C ALA A 266 11.30 4.97 8.83
N ALA A 267 12.18 5.84 9.31
CA ALA A 267 12.59 7.04 8.57
C ALA A 267 13.37 6.72 7.29
N GLN A 268 14.26 5.73 7.33
CA GLN A 268 14.99 5.25 6.15
C GLN A 268 14.07 4.54 5.17
N GLU A 269 13.17 3.68 5.65
CA GLU A 269 12.14 3.03 4.84
C GLU A 269 11.33 4.08 4.07
N LEU A 270 10.78 5.08 4.76
CA LEU A 270 10.02 6.16 4.15
C LEU A 270 10.84 6.92 3.10
N ALA A 271 12.06 7.34 3.45
CA ALA A 271 12.92 8.13 2.59
C ALA A 271 13.30 7.38 1.30
N PHE A 272 13.72 6.11 1.40
CA PHE A 272 14.10 5.30 0.23
C PHE A 272 12.88 4.98 -0.64
N THR A 273 11.74 4.63 -0.03
CA THR A 273 10.52 4.33 -0.76
C THR A 273 10.01 5.54 -1.55
N LEU A 274 9.97 6.71 -0.92
CA LEU A 274 9.57 7.94 -1.61
C LEU A 274 10.56 8.30 -2.71
N LYS A 275 11.89 8.14 -2.49
CA LYS A 275 12.87 8.41 -3.56
C LYS A 275 12.72 7.45 -4.73
N ASN A 276 12.46 6.17 -4.49
CA ASN A 276 12.13 5.22 -5.56
C ASN A 276 10.88 5.68 -6.32
N GLY A 277 9.84 6.14 -5.60
CA GLY A 277 8.64 6.69 -6.21
C GLY A 277 8.92 7.90 -7.11
N PHE A 278 9.75 8.82 -6.67
CA PHE A 278 10.19 9.95 -7.49
C PHE A 278 10.90 9.49 -8.77
N GLU A 279 11.80 8.52 -8.69
CA GLU A 279 12.50 8.00 -9.86
C GLU A 279 11.53 7.44 -10.90
N TYR A 280 10.53 6.66 -10.47
CA TYR A 280 9.51 6.14 -11.39
C TYR A 280 8.69 7.24 -12.04
N VAL A 281 8.29 8.26 -11.27
CA VAL A 281 7.56 9.43 -11.81
C VAL A 281 8.43 10.22 -12.79
N GLU A 282 9.68 10.51 -12.44
CA GLU A 282 10.62 11.23 -13.30
C GLU A 282 10.83 10.49 -14.63
N ARG A 283 11.00 9.17 -14.61
CA ARG A 283 11.13 8.34 -15.82
C ARG A 283 9.88 8.36 -16.69
N ALA A 284 8.70 8.24 -16.07
CA ALA A 284 7.44 8.27 -16.81
C ALA A 284 7.20 9.63 -17.47
N VAL A 285 7.44 10.73 -16.76
CA VAL A 285 7.31 12.09 -17.29
C VAL A 285 8.35 12.36 -18.40
N ALA A 286 9.61 11.92 -18.21
CA ALA A 286 10.65 12.01 -19.23
C ALA A 286 10.31 11.18 -20.49
N GLY A 287 9.56 10.09 -20.33
CA GLY A 287 8.98 9.28 -21.40
C GLY A 287 7.78 9.93 -22.11
N GLY A 288 7.31 11.10 -21.64
CA GLY A 288 6.22 11.85 -22.23
C GLY A 288 4.82 11.56 -21.65
N LEU A 289 4.73 10.78 -20.55
CA LEU A 289 3.45 10.48 -19.93
C LEU A 289 2.92 11.66 -19.11
N ASP A 290 1.62 11.90 -19.17
CA ASP A 290 0.94 12.90 -18.33
C ASP A 290 0.81 12.37 -16.90
N ILE A 291 1.46 13.05 -15.95
CA ILE A 291 1.46 12.71 -14.54
C ILE A 291 0.04 12.57 -13.95
N ASN A 292 -0.91 13.37 -14.40
CA ASN A 292 -2.28 13.34 -13.90
C ASN A 292 -3.03 12.06 -14.32
N ARG A 293 -2.55 11.35 -15.34
CA ARG A 293 -3.15 10.09 -15.79
C ARG A 293 -2.64 8.88 -15.04
N PHE A 294 -1.34 8.80 -14.74
CA PHE A 294 -0.76 7.61 -14.11
C PHE A 294 -0.54 7.75 -12.59
N ALA A 295 -0.18 8.94 -12.07
CA ALA A 295 0.15 9.10 -10.66
C ALA A 295 -0.98 8.69 -9.69
N PRO A 296 -2.28 8.90 -9.98
CA PRO A 296 -3.36 8.39 -9.13
C PRO A 296 -3.41 6.87 -8.98
N ARG A 297 -2.66 6.13 -9.81
CA ARG A 297 -2.56 4.67 -9.80
C ARG A 297 -1.26 4.15 -9.18
N LEU A 298 -0.39 5.01 -8.71
CA LEU A 298 0.78 4.59 -7.94
C LEU A 298 0.32 4.10 -6.57
N SER A 299 0.67 2.87 -6.26
CA SER A 299 0.41 2.26 -4.95
C SER A 299 1.70 2.20 -4.15
N PHE A 300 1.58 2.20 -2.83
CA PHE A 300 2.70 2.07 -1.91
C PHE A 300 2.46 0.91 -0.94
N PHE A 301 3.55 0.31 -0.51
CA PHE A 301 3.56 -0.79 0.45
C PHE A 301 4.64 -0.56 1.52
N PHE A 302 4.21 -0.22 2.72
CA PHE A 302 5.06 -0.01 3.90
C PHE A 302 4.91 -1.13 4.92
#